data_ba699e87fb9df2d7bb848cf17be78a47
#
_entry.id   ba699e87fb9df2d7bb848cf17be78a47
#
_cell.length_a   1.000
_cell.length_b   1.000
_cell.length_c   1.000
_cell.angle_alpha   90.00
_cell.angle_beta   90.00
_cell.angle_gamma   90.00
#
_symmetry.space_group_name_H-M   'P 1'
#
loop_
_entity.id
_entity.type
_entity.pdbx_description
1 polymer ?
#
loop_
_entity_poly.entity_id
_entity_poly.type
_entity_poly.pdbx_seq_one_letter_code
_entity_poly.pdbx_strand_id
1 'polypeptide(L)'
;MKKIDTEYDYIIVGAGSAGCVLANRLSKNPKNSVLLIEAGREDKSITLKMPAAVLLNLKSTKHNWAFKGEPEPELAGRQLQHDRGKTLGGSSSINGMVFIRGNSLDYEGWRQMGCEGWGYADVLPYFKKMESYSGGGDDFRGESGPLKVHRSIPKDPLSLAFIKAGKEAGYKE
;
A
#
# COMPACT_ATOMS: atom_id res chain seq x y z
N MET A 1 10.70 26.00 -16.71
CA MET A 1 10.09 24.68 -16.99
C MET A 1 11.16 23.83 -17.67
N LYS A 2 11.43 22.60 -17.18
CA LYS A 2 12.26 21.67 -17.96
C LYS A 2 11.52 21.34 -19.24
N LYS A 3 12.23 21.35 -20.38
CA LYS A 3 11.69 20.89 -21.65
C LYS A 3 11.31 19.43 -21.48
N ILE A 4 10.06 19.08 -21.76
CA ILE A 4 9.60 17.69 -21.76
C ILE A 4 10.03 17.14 -23.11
N ASP A 5 10.83 16.09 -23.11
CA ASP A 5 11.19 15.38 -24.33
C ASP A 5 9.91 14.75 -24.92
N THR A 6 9.90 14.58 -26.23
CA THR A 6 8.72 14.03 -26.93
C THR A 6 8.66 12.51 -26.89
N GLU A 7 9.75 11.84 -26.52
CA GLU A 7 9.90 10.39 -26.48
C GLU A 7 10.57 9.96 -25.19
N TYR A 8 10.08 8.85 -24.62
CA TYR A 8 10.62 8.19 -23.44
C TYR A 8 10.63 6.68 -23.66
N ASP A 9 11.63 5.99 -23.12
CA ASP A 9 11.67 4.52 -23.14
C ASP A 9 10.51 3.92 -22.32
N TYR A 10 10.13 4.60 -21.23
CA TYR A 10 9.03 4.17 -20.35
C TYR A 10 8.18 5.36 -19.92
N ILE A 11 6.87 5.20 -20.04
CA ILE A 11 5.88 6.15 -19.51
C ILE A 11 5.04 5.42 -18.45
N ILE A 12 5.08 5.91 -17.21
CA ILE A 12 4.36 5.35 -16.08
C ILE A 12 3.23 6.32 -15.71
N VAL A 13 2.00 5.84 -15.76
CA VAL A 13 0.81 6.62 -15.43
C VAL A 13 0.38 6.28 -14.00
N GLY A 14 0.43 7.28 -13.12
CA GLY A 14 0.12 7.18 -11.71
C GLY A 14 1.35 6.92 -10.84
N ALA A 15 1.68 7.87 -9.96
CA ALA A 15 2.75 7.77 -8.97
C ALA A 15 2.25 7.18 -7.64
N GLY A 16 1.40 6.15 -7.69
CA GLY A 16 1.03 5.34 -6.54
C GLY A 16 2.13 4.34 -6.15
N SER A 17 1.81 3.40 -5.25
CA SER A 17 2.78 2.42 -4.74
C SER A 17 3.48 1.64 -5.86
N ALA A 18 2.73 1.14 -6.86
CA ALA A 18 3.29 0.38 -7.98
C ALA A 18 4.12 1.28 -8.92
N GLY A 19 3.57 2.45 -9.31
CA GLY A 19 4.26 3.36 -10.22
C GLY A 19 5.56 3.91 -9.66
N CYS A 20 5.61 4.22 -8.37
CA CYS A 20 6.84 4.63 -7.69
C CYS A 20 7.91 3.51 -7.70
N VAL A 21 7.51 2.25 -7.51
CA VAL A 21 8.43 1.11 -7.59
C VAL A 21 8.95 0.94 -9.01
N LEU A 22 8.08 0.98 -10.02
CA LEU A 22 8.47 0.89 -11.43
C LEU A 22 9.43 2.01 -11.81
N ALA A 23 9.09 3.26 -11.48
CA ALA A 23 9.94 4.42 -11.74
C ALA A 23 11.33 4.23 -11.12
N ASN A 24 11.40 3.84 -9.86
CA ASN A 24 12.66 3.60 -9.16
C ASN A 24 13.49 2.47 -9.80
N ARG A 25 12.86 1.37 -10.21
CA ARG A 25 13.59 0.21 -10.75
C ARG A 25 14.05 0.44 -12.20
N LEU A 26 13.20 1.00 -13.04
CA LEU A 26 13.52 1.27 -14.44
C LEU A 26 14.59 2.35 -14.59
N SER A 27 14.53 3.40 -13.78
CA SER A 27 15.53 4.49 -13.79
C SER A 27 16.89 4.12 -13.19
N LYS A 28 17.04 2.92 -12.59
CA LYS A 28 18.37 2.44 -12.16
C LYS A 28 19.34 2.25 -13.31
N ASN A 29 18.86 1.90 -14.49
CA ASN A 29 19.66 1.93 -15.69
C ASN A 29 19.70 3.37 -16.23
N PRO A 30 20.87 4.03 -16.20
CA PRO A 30 20.99 5.43 -16.64
C PRO A 30 20.74 5.63 -18.13
N LYS A 31 20.66 4.55 -18.91
CA LYS A 31 20.30 4.59 -20.35
C LYS A 31 18.80 4.70 -20.56
N ASN A 32 17.99 4.38 -19.55
CA ASN A 32 16.54 4.46 -19.65
C ASN A 32 16.04 5.86 -19.32
N SER A 33 15.29 6.45 -20.22
CA SER A 33 14.48 7.64 -19.96
C SER A 33 13.10 7.22 -19.42
N VAL A 34 12.72 7.70 -18.24
CA VAL A 34 11.48 7.30 -17.56
C VAL A 34 10.65 8.54 -17.25
N LEU A 35 9.45 8.61 -17.79
CA LEU A 35 8.46 9.64 -17.46
C LEU A 35 7.44 9.07 -16.46
N LEU A 36 7.30 9.70 -15.29
CA LEU A 36 6.26 9.41 -14.31
C LEU A 36 5.24 10.53 -14.31
N ILE A 37 3.97 10.19 -14.61
CA ILE A 37 2.86 11.13 -14.68
C ILE A 37 1.95 10.89 -13.48
N GLU A 38 1.62 11.96 -12.74
CA GLU A 38 0.70 11.91 -11.58
C GLU A 38 -0.36 13.02 -11.71
N ALA A 39 -1.62 12.67 -11.48
CA ALA A 39 -2.73 13.61 -11.52
C ALA A 39 -2.79 14.52 -10.28
N GLY A 40 -2.29 14.01 -9.16
CA GLY A 40 -2.27 14.73 -7.90
C GLY A 40 -1.06 15.64 -7.75
N ARG A 41 -1.00 16.31 -6.60
CA ARG A 41 0.10 17.20 -6.24
C ARG A 41 1.21 16.45 -5.53
N GLU A 42 2.32 17.13 -5.27
CA GLU A 42 3.36 16.66 -4.36
C GLU A 42 2.80 16.39 -2.95
N ASP A 43 3.35 15.42 -2.28
CA ASP A 43 2.97 14.95 -0.93
C ASP A 43 3.51 15.83 0.22
N LYS A 44 3.69 17.12 -0.04
CA LYS A 44 4.26 18.08 0.92
C LYS A 44 3.30 18.59 2.00
N SER A 45 2.00 18.22 1.92
CA SER A 45 1.02 18.65 2.91
C SER A 45 1.34 18.10 4.30
N ILE A 46 1.20 18.95 5.32
CA ILE A 46 1.37 18.55 6.72
C ILE A 46 0.40 17.42 7.09
N THR A 47 -0.82 17.43 6.55
CA THR A 47 -1.83 16.39 6.81
C THR A 47 -1.42 15.02 6.25
N LEU A 48 -0.68 14.99 5.13
CA LEU A 48 -0.13 13.74 4.56
C LEU A 48 1.03 13.18 5.39
N LYS A 49 1.76 14.05 6.09
CA LYS A 49 2.90 13.65 6.93
C LYS A 49 2.51 13.30 8.37
N MET A 50 1.28 13.60 8.76
CA MET A 50 0.78 13.39 10.11
C MET A 50 -0.13 12.15 10.16
N PRO A 51 0.27 11.03 10.79
CA PRO A 51 -0.56 9.82 10.89
C PRO A 51 -1.97 10.07 11.44
N ALA A 52 -2.10 10.94 12.46
CA ALA A 52 -3.39 11.28 13.06
C ALA A 52 -4.35 12.02 12.11
N ALA A 53 -3.85 12.56 11.00
CA ALA A 53 -4.66 13.29 10.02
C ALA A 53 -5.26 12.41 8.92
N VAL A 54 -5.18 11.08 9.01
CA VAL A 54 -5.70 10.16 7.98
C VAL A 54 -7.16 10.47 7.62
N LEU A 55 -8.02 10.68 8.61
CA LEU A 55 -9.44 10.99 8.38
C LEU A 55 -9.65 12.34 7.68
N LEU A 56 -8.77 13.32 7.89
CA LEU A 56 -8.81 14.59 7.16
C LEU A 56 -8.45 14.40 5.70
N ASN A 57 -7.48 13.55 5.42
CA ASN A 57 -7.06 13.24 4.05
C ASN A 57 -8.14 12.47 3.29
N LEU A 58 -8.83 11.53 3.94
CA LEU A 58 -9.95 10.78 3.33
C LEU A 58 -11.14 11.69 2.99
N LYS A 59 -11.37 12.74 3.75
CA LYS A 59 -12.41 13.75 3.49
C LYS A 59 -11.98 14.84 2.48
N SER A 60 -10.70 14.88 2.14
CA SER A 60 -10.14 15.94 1.29
C SER A 60 -10.26 15.61 -0.19
N THR A 61 -10.99 16.38 -0.97
CA THR A 61 -11.01 16.28 -2.44
C THR A 61 -9.69 16.69 -3.10
N LYS A 62 -8.78 17.33 -2.35
CA LYS A 62 -7.45 17.73 -2.82
C LYS A 62 -6.48 16.56 -2.92
N HIS A 63 -6.57 15.60 -1.99
CA HIS A 63 -5.65 14.47 -1.87
C HIS A 63 -6.33 13.11 -2.08
N ASN A 64 -7.65 13.12 -2.33
CA ASN A 64 -8.46 11.93 -2.51
C ASN A 64 -9.38 12.11 -3.73
N TRP A 65 -9.47 11.08 -4.56
CA TRP A 65 -10.45 11.03 -5.65
C TRP A 65 -11.88 10.89 -5.12
N ALA A 66 -12.04 10.20 -3.99
CA ALA A 66 -13.32 9.96 -3.31
C ALA A 66 -14.41 9.45 -4.29
N PHE A 67 -14.08 8.45 -5.09
CA PHE A 67 -15.02 7.86 -6.04
C PHE A 67 -16.25 7.34 -5.31
N LYS A 68 -17.42 7.53 -5.90
CA LYS A 68 -18.67 6.94 -5.41
C LYS A 68 -19.00 5.73 -6.26
N GLY A 69 -19.29 4.60 -5.59
CA GLY A 69 -19.82 3.41 -6.24
C GLY A 69 -21.28 3.60 -6.67
N GLU A 70 -21.75 2.70 -7.49
CA GLU A 70 -23.19 2.59 -7.78
C GLU A 70 -23.94 2.13 -6.52
N PRO A 71 -25.25 2.39 -6.42
CA PRO A 71 -26.06 1.85 -5.33
C PRO A 71 -26.01 0.31 -5.31
N GLU A 72 -25.64 -0.25 -4.17
CA GLU A 72 -25.55 -1.71 -3.99
C GLU A 72 -26.86 -2.28 -3.44
N PRO A 73 -27.63 -3.05 -4.23
CA PRO A 73 -28.89 -3.62 -3.79
C PRO A 73 -28.80 -4.44 -2.51
N GLU A 74 -27.74 -5.28 -2.40
CA GLU A 74 -27.48 -6.14 -1.24
C GLU A 74 -27.06 -5.36 0.02
N LEU A 75 -26.78 -4.08 -0.12
CA LEU A 75 -26.45 -3.17 0.99
C LEU A 75 -27.55 -2.12 1.21
N ALA A 76 -28.81 -2.49 0.95
CA ALA A 76 -29.96 -1.59 1.08
C ALA A 76 -29.83 -0.30 0.24
N GLY A 77 -29.29 -0.39 -0.96
CA GLY A 77 -29.12 0.73 -1.87
C GLY A 77 -28.01 1.73 -1.49
N ARG A 78 -27.14 1.39 -0.54
CA ARG A 78 -26.05 2.28 -0.14
C ARG A 78 -25.03 2.44 -1.26
N GLN A 79 -24.57 3.67 -1.44
CA GLN A 79 -23.41 3.99 -2.26
C GLN A 79 -22.16 4.01 -1.38
N LEU A 80 -21.20 3.17 -1.70
CA LEU A 80 -19.91 3.13 -0.99
C LEU A 80 -18.96 4.17 -1.59
N GLN A 81 -18.22 4.85 -0.73
CA GLN A 81 -17.11 5.70 -1.14
C GLN A 81 -15.85 4.86 -1.27
N HIS A 82 -15.16 4.98 -2.39
CA HIS A 82 -13.89 4.35 -2.67
C HIS A 82 -12.77 5.39 -2.64
N ASP A 83 -12.04 5.41 -1.54
CA ASP A 83 -10.93 6.33 -1.35
C ASP A 83 -9.71 5.89 -2.17
N ARG A 84 -9.18 6.81 -2.97
CA ARG A 84 -7.95 6.62 -3.74
C ARG A 84 -7.14 7.90 -3.68
N GLY A 85 -5.86 7.79 -3.30
CA GLY A 85 -4.99 8.94 -3.20
C GLY A 85 -4.78 9.65 -4.53
N LYS A 86 -4.82 10.99 -4.48
CA LYS A 86 -4.58 11.90 -5.59
C LYS A 86 -3.38 12.78 -5.26
N THR A 87 -2.22 12.18 -5.20
CA THR A 87 -0.95 12.81 -4.80
C THR A 87 0.21 11.87 -5.14
N LEU A 88 1.46 12.35 -5.12
CA LEU A 88 2.63 11.47 -5.14
C LEU A 88 2.54 10.45 -4.00
N GLY A 89 2.82 9.17 -4.29
CA GLY A 89 2.59 8.04 -3.40
C GLY A 89 1.18 7.45 -3.49
N GLY A 90 0.22 8.16 -4.12
CA GLY A 90 -1.14 7.67 -4.29
C GLY A 90 -1.82 7.30 -2.97
N SER A 91 -2.50 6.16 -2.94
CA SER A 91 -3.20 5.69 -1.73
C SER A 91 -2.26 5.33 -0.58
N SER A 92 -0.97 5.05 -0.83
CA SER A 92 0.00 4.86 0.26
C SER A 92 0.29 6.14 1.04
N SER A 93 -0.02 7.32 0.48
CA SER A 93 0.11 8.61 1.17
C SER A 93 -1.12 9.00 2.00
N ILE A 94 -2.25 8.28 1.86
CA ILE A 94 -3.50 8.57 2.60
C ILE A 94 -4.08 7.37 3.35
N ASN A 95 -3.43 6.20 3.32
CA ASN A 95 -3.90 4.97 3.96
C ASN A 95 -3.75 5.00 5.49
N GLY A 96 -4.27 3.98 6.17
CA GLY A 96 -4.17 3.80 7.60
C GLY A 96 -2.85 3.18 8.09
N MET A 97 -1.84 3.05 7.23
CA MET A 97 -0.48 2.56 7.55
C MET A 97 -0.45 1.14 8.15
N VAL A 98 -1.43 0.31 7.86
CA VAL A 98 -1.45 -1.09 8.26
C VAL A 98 -0.79 -1.93 7.17
N PHE A 99 0.27 -2.66 7.53
CA PHE A 99 0.98 -3.56 6.62
C PHE A 99 0.47 -4.99 6.80
N ILE A 100 -0.33 -5.45 5.84
CA ILE A 100 -0.89 -6.81 5.80
C ILE A 100 -0.65 -7.38 4.41
N ARG A 101 -0.26 -8.66 4.35
CA ARG A 101 -0.20 -9.42 3.10
C ARG A 101 -1.52 -10.15 2.87
N GLY A 102 -1.81 -10.49 1.62
CA GLY A 102 -2.91 -11.40 1.28
C GLY A 102 -2.72 -12.79 1.92
N ASN A 103 -3.82 -13.51 2.08
CA ASN A 103 -3.78 -14.89 2.54
C ASN A 103 -3.07 -15.77 1.49
N SER A 104 -2.29 -16.75 1.94
CA SER A 104 -1.58 -17.65 1.03
C SER A 104 -2.53 -18.39 0.06
N LEU A 105 -3.73 -18.72 0.51
CA LEU A 105 -4.74 -19.41 -0.30
C LEU A 105 -5.30 -18.52 -1.42
N ASP A 106 -5.30 -17.18 -1.28
CA ASP A 106 -5.73 -16.28 -2.35
C ASP A 106 -4.78 -16.39 -3.55
N TYR A 107 -3.47 -16.43 -3.30
CA TYR A 107 -2.45 -16.60 -4.35
C TYR A 107 -2.51 -17.99 -4.99
N GLU A 108 -2.71 -19.03 -4.18
CA GLU A 108 -2.91 -20.39 -4.70
C GLU A 108 -4.18 -20.47 -5.55
N GLY A 109 -5.26 -19.79 -5.15
CA GLY A 109 -6.47 -19.66 -5.97
C GLY A 109 -6.20 -19.01 -7.32
N TRP A 110 -5.40 -17.93 -7.36
CA TRP A 110 -5.00 -17.31 -8.63
C TRP A 110 -4.20 -18.27 -9.51
N ARG A 111 -3.24 -18.98 -8.94
CA ARG A 111 -2.46 -19.98 -9.68
C ARG A 111 -3.37 -21.06 -10.27
N GLN A 112 -4.34 -21.56 -9.49
CA GLN A 112 -5.30 -22.57 -9.95
C GLN A 112 -6.22 -22.06 -11.08
N MET A 113 -6.52 -20.77 -11.10
CA MET A 113 -7.26 -20.11 -12.19
C MET A 113 -6.41 -19.82 -13.45
N GLY A 114 -5.16 -20.30 -13.50
CA GLY A 114 -4.28 -20.18 -14.65
C GLY A 114 -3.25 -19.04 -14.58
N CYS A 115 -3.15 -18.31 -13.46
CA CYS A 115 -2.12 -17.30 -13.27
C CYS A 115 -0.81 -17.98 -12.79
N GLU A 116 -0.10 -18.66 -13.70
CA GLU A 116 1.17 -19.30 -13.38
C GLU A 116 2.19 -18.27 -12.85
N GLY A 117 3.00 -18.66 -11.87
CA GLY A 117 3.97 -17.76 -11.22
C GLY A 117 3.35 -16.80 -10.18
N TRP A 118 2.07 -16.94 -9.85
CA TRP A 118 1.39 -16.16 -8.83
C TRP A 118 1.00 -16.95 -7.57
N GLY A 119 1.44 -18.22 -7.46
CA GLY A 119 1.29 -18.97 -6.23
C GLY A 119 2.03 -18.33 -5.06
N TYR A 120 1.65 -18.69 -3.83
CA TYR A 120 2.24 -18.07 -2.64
C TYR A 120 3.77 -18.24 -2.58
N ALA A 121 4.28 -19.41 -2.95
CA ALA A 121 5.71 -19.66 -3.02
C ALA A 121 6.44 -18.75 -4.04
N ASP A 122 5.76 -18.41 -5.15
CA ASP A 122 6.33 -17.55 -6.19
C ASP A 122 6.39 -16.08 -5.76
N VAL A 123 5.38 -15.60 -5.02
CA VAL A 123 5.28 -14.19 -4.61
C VAL A 123 5.99 -13.89 -3.29
N LEU A 124 6.18 -14.87 -2.41
CA LEU A 124 6.82 -14.71 -1.11
C LEU A 124 8.24 -14.09 -1.19
N PRO A 125 9.12 -14.47 -2.13
CA PRO A 125 10.43 -13.84 -2.28
C PRO A 125 10.34 -12.33 -2.54
N TYR A 126 9.32 -11.87 -3.26
CA TYR A 126 9.10 -10.44 -3.53
C TYR A 126 8.60 -9.70 -2.29
N PHE A 127 7.73 -10.32 -1.47
CA PHE A 127 7.33 -9.75 -0.19
C PHE A 127 8.52 -9.59 0.74
N LYS A 128 9.38 -10.60 0.85
CA LYS A 128 10.61 -10.53 1.64
C LYS A 128 11.59 -9.47 1.12
N LYS A 129 11.78 -9.41 -0.20
CA LYS A 129 12.66 -8.42 -0.86
C LYS A 129 12.22 -6.97 -0.61
N MET A 130 10.92 -6.74 -0.48
CA MET A 130 10.36 -5.41 -0.26
C MET A 130 10.50 -4.96 1.20
N GLU A 131 10.49 -5.88 2.15
CA GLU A 131 10.29 -5.62 3.57
C GLU A 131 11.60 -5.53 4.35
N SER A 132 11.62 -4.60 5.31
CA SER A 132 12.59 -4.55 6.40
C SER A 132 11.84 -4.56 7.73
N TYR A 133 11.60 -5.77 8.26
CA TYR A 133 10.86 -5.97 9.49
C TYR A 133 11.76 -5.78 10.72
N SER A 134 11.33 -4.98 11.69
CA SER A 134 12.09 -4.64 12.88
C SER A 134 12.32 -5.81 13.84
N GLY A 135 11.56 -6.90 13.70
CA GLY A 135 11.72 -8.14 14.46
C GLY A 135 12.75 -9.12 13.88
N GLY A 136 13.42 -8.74 12.80
CA GLY A 136 14.33 -9.61 12.06
C GLY A 136 13.67 -10.41 10.94
N GLY A 137 14.50 -11.02 10.08
CA GLY A 137 14.03 -11.90 9.01
C GLY A 137 13.74 -13.31 9.51
N ASP A 138 12.78 -13.96 8.85
CA ASP A 138 12.46 -15.38 9.05
C ASP A 138 12.03 -16.02 7.71
N ASP A 139 11.39 -17.18 7.75
CA ASP A 139 10.91 -17.86 6.53
C ASP A 139 9.89 -17.01 5.77
N PHE A 140 9.16 -16.13 6.44
CA PHE A 140 8.09 -15.32 5.87
C PHE A 140 8.40 -13.83 5.81
N ARG A 141 9.31 -13.32 6.64
CA ARG A 141 9.59 -11.89 6.80
C ARG A 141 10.93 -11.50 6.20
N GLY A 142 10.98 -10.31 5.60
CA GLY A 142 12.23 -9.72 5.10
C GLY A 142 12.84 -8.75 6.11
N GLU A 143 14.18 -8.56 6.08
CA GLU A 143 14.90 -7.68 7.01
C GLU A 143 15.71 -6.57 6.35
N SER A 144 15.87 -6.62 5.02
CA SER A 144 16.78 -5.73 4.27
C SER A 144 16.11 -4.94 3.15
N GLY A 145 14.79 -5.03 3.03
CA GLY A 145 14.05 -4.32 1.98
C GLY A 145 13.89 -2.82 2.27
N PRO A 146 13.46 -2.06 1.27
CA PRO A 146 13.31 -0.60 1.40
C PRO A 146 12.13 -0.16 2.28
N LEU A 147 11.12 -1.02 2.50
CA LEU A 147 9.94 -0.71 3.30
C LEU A 147 10.14 -1.13 4.75
N LYS A 148 10.31 -0.17 5.63
CA LYS A 148 10.42 -0.41 7.08
C LYS A 148 9.07 -0.77 7.67
N VAL A 149 8.99 -1.93 8.30
CA VAL A 149 7.79 -2.44 8.96
C VAL A 149 8.12 -2.76 10.41
N HIS A 150 7.26 -2.38 11.33
CA HIS A 150 7.43 -2.70 12.74
C HIS A 150 6.12 -3.23 13.33
N ARG A 151 6.23 -4.05 14.37
CA ARG A 151 5.09 -4.50 15.17
C ARG A 151 4.64 -3.34 16.05
N SER A 152 3.36 -3.02 16.00
CA SER A 152 2.77 -2.07 16.94
C SER A 152 2.76 -2.69 18.36
N ILE A 153 3.29 -1.94 19.31
CA ILE A 153 3.28 -2.34 20.71
C ILE A 153 2.21 -1.50 21.41
N PRO A 154 1.10 -2.11 21.83
CA PRO A 154 0.05 -1.37 22.54
C PRO A 154 0.59 -0.86 23.87
N LYS A 155 0.31 0.41 24.17
CA LYS A 155 0.75 1.08 25.39
C LYS A 155 -0.41 1.54 26.28
N ASP A 156 -1.60 1.68 25.69
CA ASP A 156 -2.76 2.14 26.43
C ASP A 156 -3.43 0.98 27.21
N PRO A 157 -4.02 1.26 28.39
CA PRO A 157 -4.59 0.23 29.25
C PRO A 157 -5.73 -0.56 28.59
N LEU A 158 -6.52 0.06 27.72
CA LEU A 158 -7.67 -0.59 27.08
C LEU A 158 -7.19 -1.62 26.05
N SER A 159 -6.18 -1.29 25.24
CA SER A 159 -5.57 -2.24 24.29
C SER A 159 -4.94 -3.42 25.01
N LEU A 160 -4.25 -3.19 26.13
CA LEU A 160 -3.68 -4.25 26.96
C LEU A 160 -4.77 -5.14 27.56
N ALA A 161 -5.87 -4.57 28.06
CA ALA A 161 -7.01 -5.31 28.58
C ALA A 161 -7.69 -6.15 27.49
N PHE A 162 -7.82 -5.63 26.28
CA PHE A 162 -8.36 -6.36 25.13
C PHE A 162 -7.51 -7.59 24.78
N ILE A 163 -6.18 -7.44 24.72
CA ILE A 163 -5.26 -8.55 24.46
C ILE A 163 -5.36 -9.59 25.57
N LYS A 164 -5.41 -9.15 26.83
CA LYS A 164 -5.58 -10.04 27.98
C LYS A 164 -6.88 -10.83 27.91
N ALA A 165 -8.00 -10.19 27.59
CA ALA A 165 -9.28 -10.85 27.40
C ALA A 165 -9.24 -11.89 26.28
N GLY A 166 -8.55 -11.60 25.17
CA GLY A 166 -8.33 -12.56 24.10
C GLY A 166 -7.57 -13.82 24.59
N LYS A 167 -6.51 -13.65 25.35
CA LYS A 167 -5.76 -14.77 25.95
C LYS A 167 -6.62 -15.58 26.91
N GLU A 168 -7.40 -14.94 27.76
CA GLU A 168 -8.34 -15.59 28.68
C GLU A 168 -9.42 -16.38 27.95
N ALA A 169 -9.82 -15.93 26.76
CA ALA A 169 -10.73 -16.65 25.86
C ALA A 169 -10.06 -17.77 25.03
N GLY A 170 -8.76 -18.05 25.22
CA GLY A 170 -8.02 -19.14 24.55
C GLY A 170 -7.38 -18.78 23.23
N TYR A 171 -7.38 -17.53 22.82
CA TYR A 171 -6.66 -17.10 21.60
C TYR A 171 -5.15 -17.03 21.86
N LYS A 172 -4.38 -17.50 20.88
CA LYS A 172 -2.91 -17.37 20.90
C LYS A 172 -2.49 -15.93 20.56
N GLU A 173 -1.43 -15.49 21.21
CA GLU A 173 -0.79 -14.20 20.90
C GLU A 173 0.04 -14.27 19.62
#